data_5947c3858a915af9076933f4d8d36086
#
_entry.id   5947c3858a915af9076933f4d8d36086
#
_cell.length_a   1.000
_cell.length_b   1.000
_cell.length_c   1.000
_cell.angle_alpha   90.00
_cell.angle_beta   90.00
_cell.angle_gamma   90.00
#
_symmetry.space_group_name_H-M   'P 1'
#
loop_
_entity.id
_entity.type
_entity.pdbx_description
1 polymer ?
#
loop_
_entity_poly.entity_id
_entity_poly.type
_entity_poly.pdbx_seq_one_letter_code
_entity_poly.pdbx_strand_id
1 'polypeptide(L)'
;MKNFYVPPQFEVVRDPQRCVNCKVCVEQCPNGVHRFDETHNRMLADESKCVDCQRCVAYCPTHALKIEKNLCTLRESANWSSDAVEEIWKQAATGGVLLSSMGSPKELPVYWDRLLLNASQVTNPPIDPLREPMETRVFLGKKPERIRRDAQGRLITELTPQLELSMPVLFSAMSYGSISFNAHESLARAAEALGICYNTGEGGLHEDLYRYGRNTITQVASGRFGVHEDYLMAGAAIEIKMGQGAKPGIGGHLPGAKIVGDVSRTRMIPEGTDAISPAPHHDIYSIEDLRQLICSLKEATQYRKPVIVKVAAVHNIAAIASGIARGGADIIAIDGFRGGTGAAPTRIRDNVGIPIELALAAVDQRLREEGIRNQVSLIAGGSIRSSADVVKAVALGADACYIGTAALIAMGCHLCRTCQSGRCAWGIATQRPELVKRLDPDESTERLINLMTAWKHEIMEIMGGMGINSIEALRGNRLMLRAVGLTEKELSILGVAHAGE
;
A
#
# COMPACT_ATOMS: atom_id res chain seq x y z
N MET A 1 -24.67 37.75 -0.13
CA MET A 1 -23.37 37.37 0.47
C MET A 1 -23.56 36.01 1.09
N LYS A 2 -22.69 35.02 0.79
CA LYS A 2 -22.65 33.78 1.53
C LYS A 2 -22.02 34.08 2.89
N ASN A 3 -22.85 34.15 3.94
CA ASN A 3 -22.41 34.49 5.30
C ASN A 3 -21.75 33.31 6.04
N PHE A 4 -21.22 32.34 5.32
CA PHE A 4 -20.61 31.17 5.91
C PHE A 4 -19.13 31.11 5.55
N TYR A 5 -18.29 31.21 6.56
CA TYR A 5 -16.85 31.17 6.44
C TYR A 5 -16.30 29.86 7.00
N VAL A 6 -15.62 29.10 6.16
CA VAL A 6 -14.81 27.96 6.58
C VAL A 6 -13.38 28.43 6.66
N PRO A 7 -12.77 28.51 7.84
CA PRO A 7 -11.37 28.94 7.95
C PRO A 7 -10.42 27.98 7.20
N PRO A 8 -9.31 28.48 6.65
CA PRO A 8 -8.31 27.63 6.02
C PRO A 8 -7.69 26.69 7.06
N GLN A 9 -7.43 25.44 6.65
CA GLN A 9 -6.83 24.43 7.51
C GLN A 9 -5.35 24.70 7.83
N PHE A 10 -4.65 25.41 6.92
CA PHE A 10 -3.23 25.71 7.04
C PHE A 10 -3.00 27.20 6.83
N GLU A 11 -2.03 27.74 7.52
CA GLU A 11 -1.53 29.11 7.41
C GLU A 11 -0.18 29.11 6.70
N VAL A 12 0.02 30.10 5.82
CA VAL A 12 1.28 30.32 5.11
C VAL A 12 2.07 31.42 5.79
N VAL A 13 2.94 31.05 6.70
CA VAL A 13 3.82 31.96 7.40
C VAL A 13 4.99 32.34 6.49
N ARG A 14 5.14 33.63 6.21
CA ARG A 14 6.21 34.19 5.37
C ARG A 14 7.04 35.19 6.15
N ASP A 15 8.35 34.93 6.23
CA ASP A 15 9.32 35.87 6.78
C ASP A 15 9.61 36.96 5.75
N PRO A 16 9.18 38.23 5.99
CA PRO A 16 9.39 39.31 5.05
C PRO A 16 10.85 39.74 4.93
N GLN A 17 11.70 39.43 5.92
CA GLN A 17 13.13 39.77 5.88
C GLN A 17 13.92 38.82 4.99
N ARG A 18 13.45 37.56 4.88
CA ARG A 18 14.07 36.53 4.03
C ARG A 18 13.46 36.49 2.63
N CYS A 19 12.23 36.93 2.46
CA CYS A 19 11.54 36.84 1.19
C CYS A 19 12.07 37.86 0.17
N VAL A 20 12.69 37.37 -0.89
CA VAL A 20 13.24 38.18 -2.00
C VAL A 20 12.29 38.30 -3.19
N ASN A 21 11.02 37.94 -3.04
CA ASN A 21 9.97 38.02 -4.08
C ASN A 21 10.33 37.26 -5.38
N CYS A 22 11.10 36.19 -5.33
CA CYS A 22 11.59 35.39 -6.48
C CYS A 22 10.50 34.64 -7.24
N LYS A 23 9.26 34.60 -6.77
CA LYS A 23 8.08 33.97 -7.36
C LYS A 23 8.16 32.41 -7.47
N VAL A 24 9.21 31.74 -6.99
CA VAL A 24 9.36 30.28 -7.02
C VAL A 24 8.16 29.60 -6.37
N CYS A 25 7.65 30.10 -5.24
CA CYS A 25 6.48 29.53 -4.57
C CYS A 25 5.20 29.61 -5.44
N VAL A 26 5.06 30.57 -6.35
CA VAL A 26 3.94 30.63 -7.31
C VAL A 26 4.05 29.50 -8.32
N GLU A 27 5.23 29.30 -8.91
CA GLU A 27 5.48 28.27 -9.92
C GLU A 27 5.38 26.86 -9.34
N GLN A 28 5.83 26.67 -8.10
CA GLN A 28 5.80 25.37 -7.44
C GLN A 28 4.42 24.97 -6.91
N CYS A 29 3.49 25.92 -6.70
CA CYS A 29 2.19 25.62 -6.12
C CYS A 29 1.14 25.19 -7.16
N PRO A 30 0.74 23.89 -7.25
CA PRO A 30 -0.27 23.43 -8.22
C PRO A 30 -1.69 23.83 -7.82
N ASN A 31 -1.88 24.33 -6.59
CA ASN A 31 -3.19 24.72 -6.07
C ASN A 31 -3.43 26.24 -6.19
N GLY A 32 -2.46 27.03 -6.67
CA GLY A 32 -2.59 28.47 -6.84
C GLY A 32 -2.75 29.24 -5.50
N VAL A 33 -2.06 28.78 -4.47
CA VAL A 33 -2.04 29.44 -3.15
C VAL A 33 -1.34 30.78 -3.22
N HIS A 34 -0.18 30.83 -3.89
CA HIS A 34 0.67 32.02 -3.93
C HIS A 34 0.41 32.87 -5.17
N ARG A 35 0.42 34.17 -5.00
CA ARG A 35 0.41 35.17 -6.08
C ARG A 35 1.31 36.33 -5.77
N PHE A 36 1.86 36.98 -6.79
CA PHE A 36 2.63 38.20 -6.63
C PHE A 36 1.70 39.40 -6.84
N ASP A 37 1.74 40.35 -5.92
CA ASP A 37 1.05 41.62 -5.99
C ASP A 37 2.05 42.69 -6.53
N GLU A 38 1.90 43.02 -7.80
CA GLU A 38 2.78 43.97 -8.47
C GLU A 38 2.63 45.39 -7.92
N THR A 39 1.42 45.75 -7.48
CA THR A 39 1.13 47.09 -6.95
C THR A 39 1.90 47.38 -5.66
N HIS A 40 1.98 46.38 -4.79
CA HIS A 40 2.63 46.55 -3.49
C HIS A 40 3.98 45.81 -3.40
N ASN A 41 4.47 45.27 -4.53
CA ASN A 41 5.74 44.54 -4.64
C ASN A 41 5.90 43.43 -3.55
N ARG A 42 4.85 42.63 -3.33
CA ARG A 42 4.84 41.59 -2.29
C ARG A 42 4.15 40.32 -2.72
N MET A 43 4.56 39.22 -2.09
CA MET A 43 3.92 37.93 -2.24
C MET A 43 2.69 37.84 -1.33
N LEU A 44 1.57 37.41 -1.89
CA LEU A 44 0.31 37.10 -1.16
C LEU A 44 0.04 35.61 -1.18
N ALA A 45 -0.73 35.11 -0.20
CA ALA A 45 -1.21 33.74 -0.12
C ALA A 45 -2.74 33.70 0.02
N ASP A 46 -3.36 32.76 -0.70
CA ASP A 46 -4.76 32.36 -0.51
C ASP A 46 -4.75 31.01 0.21
N GLU A 47 -4.79 31.07 1.50
CA GLU A 47 -4.63 29.92 2.41
C GLU A 47 -5.78 28.92 2.29
N SER A 48 -6.95 29.34 1.82
CA SER A 48 -8.11 28.46 1.59
C SER A 48 -7.83 27.32 0.59
N LYS A 49 -6.78 27.48 -0.21
CA LYS A 49 -6.31 26.51 -1.21
C LYS A 49 -5.12 25.66 -0.75
N CYS A 50 -4.55 25.97 0.42
CA CYS A 50 -3.39 25.26 0.92
C CYS A 50 -3.77 23.85 1.40
N VAL A 51 -2.94 22.86 1.00
CA VAL A 51 -3.10 21.45 1.36
C VAL A 51 -1.87 20.87 2.04
N ASP A 52 -1.00 21.73 2.53
CA ASP A 52 0.25 21.35 3.23
C ASP A 52 1.11 20.32 2.47
N CYS A 53 1.27 20.50 1.17
CA CYS A 53 2.14 19.62 0.37
C CYS A 53 3.64 19.91 0.52
N GLN A 54 4.02 20.93 1.27
CA GLN A 54 5.40 21.37 1.59
C GLN A 54 6.26 21.78 0.38
N ARG A 55 5.76 21.71 -0.86
CA ARG A 55 6.58 21.97 -2.06
C ARG A 55 7.15 23.40 -2.10
N CYS A 56 6.34 24.42 -1.78
CA CYS A 56 6.81 25.81 -1.75
C CYS A 56 7.84 26.05 -0.64
N VAL A 57 7.79 25.30 0.46
CA VAL A 57 8.77 25.35 1.54
C VAL A 57 10.09 24.73 1.09
N ALA A 58 10.04 23.52 0.52
CA ALA A 58 11.22 22.76 0.08
C ALA A 58 12.00 23.50 -1.01
N TYR A 59 11.32 24.24 -1.90
CA TYR A 59 11.95 24.96 -3.01
C TYR A 59 12.15 26.46 -2.76
N CYS A 60 11.90 26.95 -1.54
CA CYS A 60 12.16 28.34 -1.21
C CYS A 60 13.68 28.59 -1.07
N PRO A 61 14.33 29.35 -1.98
CA PRO A 61 15.79 29.50 -1.98
C PRO A 61 16.33 30.23 -0.75
N THR A 62 15.48 30.99 -0.07
CA THR A 62 15.84 31.78 1.13
C THR A 62 15.23 31.20 2.41
N HIS A 63 14.54 30.05 2.34
CA HIS A 63 13.84 29.44 3.48
C HIS A 63 12.91 30.45 4.20
N ALA A 64 12.24 31.30 3.45
CA ALA A 64 11.33 32.32 3.97
C ALA A 64 9.92 31.79 4.29
N LEU A 65 9.61 30.53 3.96
CA LEU A 65 8.26 29.97 4.07
C LEU A 65 8.20 28.87 5.11
N LYS A 66 7.10 28.87 5.86
CA LYS A 66 6.60 27.78 6.69
C LYS A 66 5.13 27.57 6.40
N ILE A 67 4.66 26.34 6.48
CA ILE A 67 3.23 26.00 6.52
C ILE A 67 2.94 25.46 7.92
N GLU A 68 1.99 26.06 8.59
CA GLU A 68 1.59 25.69 9.93
C GLU A 68 0.10 25.32 9.94
N LYS A 69 -0.32 24.43 10.87
CA LYS A 69 -1.75 24.17 11.07
C LYS A 69 -2.39 25.46 11.58
N ASN A 70 -3.44 25.90 10.91
CA ASN A 70 -4.18 27.07 11.39
C ASN A 70 -4.89 26.69 12.70
N LEU A 71 -4.39 27.24 13.79
CA LEU A 71 -5.02 27.12 15.10
C LEU A 71 -6.19 28.12 15.15
N CYS A 72 -7.21 27.90 14.31
CA CYS A 72 -8.43 28.62 14.43
C CYS A 72 -8.90 28.53 15.90
N THR A 73 -9.29 29.63 16.51
CA THR A 73 -9.71 29.74 17.92
C THR A 73 -11.02 29.01 18.18
N LEU A 74 -11.09 27.75 17.77
CA LEU A 74 -12.17 26.83 18.10
C LEU A 74 -12.00 26.39 19.55
N ARG A 75 -13.10 26.39 20.28
CA ARG A 75 -13.14 25.79 21.62
C ARG A 75 -13.21 24.28 21.46
N GLU A 76 -12.04 23.69 21.26
CA GLU A 76 -11.92 22.24 21.11
C GLU A 76 -12.28 21.49 22.38
N SER A 77 -12.81 20.30 22.20
CA SER A 77 -13.02 19.32 23.24
C SER A 77 -12.76 17.92 22.70
N ALA A 78 -12.73 16.91 23.56
CA ALA A 78 -12.55 15.53 23.13
C ALA A 78 -13.64 15.08 22.11
N ASN A 79 -14.84 15.65 22.16
CA ASN A 79 -15.93 15.35 21.23
C ASN A 79 -15.95 16.24 19.97
N TRP A 80 -15.40 17.43 20.07
CA TRP A 80 -15.42 18.46 19.01
C TRP A 80 -13.99 18.91 18.71
N SER A 81 -13.25 18.07 18.02
CA SER A 81 -11.92 18.44 17.52
C SER A 81 -12.03 19.43 16.36
N SER A 82 -10.97 20.20 16.08
CA SER A 82 -10.91 21.10 14.92
C SER A 82 -11.26 20.36 13.63
N ASP A 83 -10.71 19.16 13.42
CA ASP A 83 -10.96 18.38 12.22
C ASP A 83 -12.46 18.01 12.09
N ALA A 84 -13.12 17.61 13.18
CA ALA A 84 -14.55 17.28 13.17
C ALA A 84 -15.42 18.50 12.82
N VAL A 85 -15.09 19.66 13.39
CA VAL A 85 -15.82 20.92 13.13
C VAL A 85 -15.61 21.37 11.69
N GLU A 86 -14.39 21.36 11.20
CA GLU A 86 -14.08 21.73 9.81
C GLU A 86 -14.76 20.81 8.79
N GLU A 87 -14.80 19.50 9.05
CA GLU A 87 -15.48 18.55 8.18
C GLU A 87 -16.98 18.83 8.10
N ILE A 88 -17.62 19.14 9.24
CA ILE A 88 -19.04 19.54 9.28
C ILE A 88 -19.25 20.82 8.47
N TRP A 89 -18.40 21.82 8.62
CA TRP A 89 -18.50 23.06 7.85
C TRP A 89 -18.35 22.83 6.35
N LYS A 90 -17.38 22.01 5.93
CA LYS A 90 -17.18 21.66 4.52
C LYS A 90 -18.41 20.94 3.95
N GLN A 91 -19.00 20.01 4.71
CA GLN A 91 -20.22 19.31 4.30
C GLN A 91 -21.43 20.26 4.25
N ALA A 92 -21.59 21.14 5.25
CA ALA A 92 -22.65 22.14 5.27
C ALA A 92 -22.55 23.15 4.11
N ALA A 93 -21.34 23.49 3.70
CA ALA A 93 -21.11 24.40 2.57
C ALA A 93 -21.37 23.78 1.20
N THR A 94 -21.20 22.45 1.06
CA THR A 94 -21.20 21.78 -0.25
C THR A 94 -22.31 20.75 -0.44
N GLY A 95 -22.90 20.22 0.65
CA GLY A 95 -23.80 19.07 0.62
C GLY A 95 -23.13 17.77 0.16
N GLY A 96 -21.81 17.77 -0.01
CA GLY A 96 -21.07 16.68 -0.62
C GLY A 96 -20.43 15.71 0.38
N VAL A 97 -20.12 14.50 -0.11
CA VAL A 97 -19.30 13.53 0.59
C VAL A 97 -17.84 14.00 0.58
N LEU A 98 -17.20 14.02 1.75
CA LEU A 98 -15.77 14.36 1.84
C LEU A 98 -14.95 13.20 1.29
N LEU A 99 -14.05 13.53 0.36
CA LEU A 99 -13.09 12.60 -0.21
C LEU A 99 -11.69 12.88 0.35
N SER A 100 -10.96 11.82 0.60
CA SER A 100 -9.56 11.88 1.02
C SER A 100 -8.76 10.73 0.41
N SER A 101 -7.48 10.70 0.66
CA SER A 101 -6.57 9.71 0.12
C SER A 101 -5.56 9.25 1.17
N MET A 102 -4.68 8.33 0.80
CA MET A 102 -3.73 7.66 1.69
C MET A 102 -4.47 6.82 2.76
N GLY A 103 -3.78 6.38 3.79
CA GLY A 103 -4.38 5.68 4.93
C GLY A 103 -5.04 6.63 5.93
N SER A 104 -5.85 6.07 6.84
CA SER A 104 -6.50 6.80 7.94
C SER A 104 -5.46 7.49 8.84
N PRO A 105 -5.65 8.78 9.17
CA PRO A 105 -4.82 9.48 10.13
C PRO A 105 -5.25 9.27 11.58
N LYS A 106 -6.33 8.50 11.85
CA LYS A 106 -6.85 8.32 13.21
C LYS A 106 -5.81 7.69 14.13
N GLU A 107 -5.75 8.21 15.34
CA GLU A 107 -4.95 7.71 16.45
C GLU A 107 -5.59 6.45 17.05
N LEU A 108 -5.52 5.35 16.32
CA LEU A 108 -5.86 4.02 16.82
C LEU A 108 -4.57 3.27 17.17
N PRO A 109 -4.60 2.33 18.13
CA PRO A 109 -3.42 1.54 18.45
C PRO A 109 -2.80 0.92 17.21
N VAL A 110 -1.49 1.09 17.05
CA VAL A 110 -0.68 0.39 16.06
C VAL A 110 -0.12 -0.84 16.77
N TYR A 111 -0.65 -2.01 16.44
CA TYR A 111 -0.27 -3.25 17.12
C TYR A 111 1.19 -3.60 16.86
N TRP A 112 1.77 -3.23 15.69
CA TRP A 112 3.20 -3.39 15.44
C TRP A 112 4.07 -2.76 16.55
N ASP A 113 3.66 -1.61 17.10
CA ASP A 113 4.40 -0.91 18.16
C ASP A 113 4.21 -1.55 19.54
N ARG A 114 3.25 -2.46 19.67
CA ARG A 114 2.98 -3.23 20.89
C ARG A 114 3.63 -4.62 20.88
N LEU A 115 4.16 -5.05 19.73
CA LEU A 115 4.85 -6.32 19.57
C LEU A 115 6.36 -6.13 19.68
N LEU A 116 7.01 -7.04 20.41
CA LEU A 116 8.46 -7.11 20.54
C LEU A 116 8.96 -8.44 19.99
N LEU A 117 10.14 -8.44 19.38
CA LEU A 117 10.81 -9.63 18.90
C LEU A 117 11.72 -10.18 19.99
N ASN A 118 11.72 -11.50 20.18
CA ASN A 118 12.56 -12.15 21.15
C ASN A 118 14.02 -12.20 20.68
N ALA A 119 14.94 -11.89 21.56
CA ALA A 119 16.36 -12.03 21.30
C ALA A 119 16.77 -13.52 21.27
N SER A 120 17.93 -13.77 20.67
CA SER A 120 18.62 -15.07 20.71
C SER A 120 18.88 -15.52 22.17
N GLN A 121 18.98 -16.84 22.35
CA GLN A 121 19.20 -17.48 23.63
C GLN A 121 20.37 -18.46 23.50
N VAL A 122 20.75 -19.13 24.61
CA VAL A 122 21.82 -20.15 24.59
C VAL A 122 21.51 -21.29 23.61
N THR A 123 20.24 -21.63 23.45
CA THR A 123 19.77 -22.71 22.56
C THR A 123 19.69 -22.31 21.10
N ASN A 124 19.64 -21.01 20.80
CA ASN A 124 19.70 -20.43 19.47
C ASN A 124 20.60 -19.17 19.53
N PRO A 125 21.91 -19.35 19.45
CA PRO A 125 22.86 -18.25 19.62
C PRO A 125 22.69 -17.19 18.51
N PRO A 126 23.15 -15.95 18.76
CA PRO A 126 23.08 -14.90 17.75
C PRO A 126 23.93 -15.28 16.54
N ILE A 127 23.50 -14.82 15.37
CA ILE A 127 24.15 -15.02 14.08
C ILE A 127 24.65 -13.66 13.59
N ASP A 128 25.91 -13.61 13.15
CA ASP A 128 26.46 -12.39 12.55
C ASP A 128 26.17 -12.36 11.04
N PRO A 129 25.24 -11.51 10.56
CA PRO A 129 24.84 -11.48 9.15
C PRO A 129 25.97 -11.03 8.20
N LEU A 130 27.06 -10.45 8.73
CA LEU A 130 28.24 -10.08 7.95
C LEU A 130 29.21 -11.24 7.72
N ARG A 131 29.09 -12.33 8.49
CA ARG A 131 30.01 -13.48 8.48
C ARG A 131 29.34 -14.79 8.13
N GLU A 132 28.04 -14.89 8.33
CA GLU A 132 27.26 -16.11 8.19
C GLU A 132 26.16 -15.93 7.13
N PRO A 133 25.84 -16.97 6.34
CA PRO A 133 24.82 -16.87 5.31
C PRO A 133 23.43 -16.68 5.92
N MET A 134 22.71 -15.66 5.45
CA MET A 134 21.35 -15.34 5.82
C MET A 134 20.42 -15.50 4.61
N GLU A 135 19.33 -16.22 4.76
CA GLU A 135 18.35 -16.42 3.67
C GLU A 135 17.12 -15.56 3.89
N THR A 136 16.94 -14.59 3.00
CA THR A 136 15.78 -13.69 2.99
C THR A 136 14.78 -14.00 1.87
N ARG A 137 15.12 -14.91 0.94
CA ARG A 137 14.21 -15.27 -0.17
C ARG A 137 12.97 -15.98 0.35
N VAL A 138 11.86 -15.72 -0.32
CA VAL A 138 10.59 -16.38 -0.06
C VAL A 138 9.96 -16.83 -1.38
N PHE A 139 9.17 -17.90 -1.29
CA PHE A 139 8.47 -18.49 -2.42
C PHE A 139 6.97 -18.47 -2.11
N LEU A 140 6.21 -17.69 -2.88
CA LEU A 140 4.76 -17.55 -2.67
C LEU A 140 3.99 -18.44 -3.63
N GLY A 141 3.09 -19.23 -3.09
CA GLY A 141 2.27 -20.16 -3.84
C GLY A 141 1.88 -21.38 -3.00
N LYS A 142 1.16 -22.27 -3.60
CA LYS A 142 0.74 -23.53 -2.96
C LYS A 142 1.96 -24.42 -2.75
N LYS A 143 2.16 -24.91 -1.53
CA LYS A 143 3.20 -25.91 -1.22
C LYS A 143 2.69 -27.32 -1.56
N PRO A 144 3.57 -28.23 -2.01
CA PRO A 144 3.16 -29.61 -2.30
C PRO A 144 2.80 -30.33 -1.00
N GLU A 145 1.77 -31.18 -1.06
CA GLU A 145 1.35 -32.00 0.11
C GLU A 145 2.42 -32.99 0.54
N ARG A 146 3.16 -33.53 -0.43
CA ARG A 146 4.23 -34.51 -0.19
C ARG A 146 5.39 -34.27 -1.15
N ILE A 147 6.60 -34.35 -0.63
CA ILE A 147 7.82 -34.36 -1.42
C ILE A 147 8.10 -35.81 -1.82
N ARG A 148 8.10 -36.09 -3.13
CA ARG A 148 8.42 -37.40 -3.69
C ARG A 148 9.83 -37.35 -4.31
N ARG A 149 10.57 -38.46 -4.11
CA ARG A 149 11.89 -38.68 -4.71
C ARG A 149 11.92 -39.99 -5.44
N ASP A 150 12.69 -40.09 -6.51
CA ASP A 150 12.94 -41.35 -7.21
C ASP A 150 13.92 -42.24 -6.43
N ALA A 151 14.21 -43.41 -6.96
CA ALA A 151 15.14 -44.38 -6.36
C ALA A 151 16.59 -43.83 -6.28
N GLN A 152 16.91 -42.80 -7.06
CA GLN A 152 18.22 -42.09 -7.07
C GLN A 152 18.20 -40.86 -6.17
N GLY A 153 17.13 -40.61 -5.41
CA GLY A 153 16.98 -39.46 -4.50
C GLY A 153 16.64 -38.14 -5.18
N ARG A 154 16.39 -38.11 -6.50
CA ARG A 154 16.05 -36.90 -7.24
C ARG A 154 14.60 -36.52 -6.98
N LEU A 155 14.33 -35.18 -6.89
CA LEU A 155 13.00 -34.65 -6.70
C LEU A 155 12.12 -34.93 -7.94
N ILE A 156 10.98 -35.63 -7.73
CA ILE A 156 9.97 -35.94 -8.76
C ILE A 156 8.61 -35.31 -8.43
N THR A 157 8.54 -34.46 -7.38
CA THR A 157 7.33 -33.72 -7.06
C THR A 157 7.17 -32.57 -8.05
N GLU A 158 6.05 -32.52 -8.74
CA GLU A 158 5.68 -31.33 -9.51
C GLU A 158 5.33 -30.20 -8.55
N LEU A 159 6.02 -29.09 -8.71
CA LEU A 159 5.73 -27.85 -7.98
C LEU A 159 4.73 -27.01 -8.78
N THR A 160 3.67 -26.54 -8.12
CA THR A 160 2.83 -25.50 -8.69
C THR A 160 3.64 -24.23 -8.92
N PRO A 161 3.24 -23.35 -9.85
CA PRO A 161 3.94 -22.08 -10.06
C PRO A 161 4.10 -21.31 -8.75
N GLN A 162 5.32 -20.81 -8.53
CA GLN A 162 5.68 -20.02 -7.35
C GLN A 162 6.16 -18.65 -7.80
N LEU A 163 5.85 -17.62 -7.01
CA LEU A 163 6.43 -16.29 -7.14
C LEU A 163 7.66 -16.22 -6.23
N GLU A 164 8.85 -16.18 -6.81
CA GLU A 164 10.11 -16.05 -6.06
C GLU A 164 10.41 -14.57 -5.82
N LEU A 165 10.75 -14.24 -4.57
CA LEU A 165 11.15 -12.90 -4.15
C LEU A 165 12.48 -12.98 -3.39
N SER A 166 13.38 -12.04 -3.66
CA SER A 166 14.69 -11.95 -2.97
C SER A 166 14.59 -11.55 -1.49
N MET A 167 13.44 -11.02 -1.09
CA MET A 167 13.08 -10.63 0.28
C MET A 167 11.56 -10.61 0.44
N PRO A 168 11.01 -10.71 1.67
CA PRO A 168 9.57 -10.84 1.88
C PRO A 168 8.80 -9.50 1.71
N VAL A 169 9.07 -8.74 0.65
CA VAL A 169 8.43 -7.45 0.38
C VAL A 169 8.07 -7.33 -1.10
N LEU A 170 6.90 -6.74 -1.37
CA LEU A 170 6.42 -6.41 -2.71
C LEU A 170 5.84 -4.99 -2.71
N PHE A 171 5.91 -4.31 -3.86
CA PHE A 171 5.20 -3.04 -4.02
C PHE A 171 3.71 -3.28 -4.27
N SER A 172 2.89 -2.64 -3.45
CA SER A 172 1.43 -2.79 -3.44
C SER A 172 0.78 -2.28 -4.73
N ALA A 173 -0.41 -2.79 -5.01
CA ALA A 173 -1.22 -2.39 -6.14
C ALA A 173 -1.53 -0.88 -6.16
N MET A 174 -1.04 -0.19 -7.18
CA MET A 174 -1.30 1.23 -7.43
C MET A 174 -1.55 1.42 -8.92
N SER A 175 -2.78 1.78 -9.31
CA SER A 175 -3.19 1.78 -10.70
C SER A 175 -2.65 2.95 -11.52
N TYR A 176 -2.28 2.69 -12.78
CA TYR A 176 -1.98 3.75 -13.74
C TYR A 176 -3.21 4.65 -13.96
N GLY A 177 -2.97 5.95 -13.88
CA GLY A 177 -4.02 6.96 -13.80
C GLY A 177 -4.30 7.42 -12.37
N SER A 178 -4.23 6.54 -11.37
CA SER A 178 -4.19 6.95 -9.95
C SER A 178 -2.83 7.55 -9.59
N ILE A 179 -1.75 6.88 -9.99
CA ILE A 179 -0.38 7.42 -9.98
C ILE A 179 0.10 7.66 -11.42
N SER A 180 1.16 8.44 -11.59
CA SER A 180 1.73 8.80 -12.88
C SER A 180 2.50 7.64 -13.53
N PHE A 181 2.78 7.75 -14.83
CA PHE A 181 3.65 6.82 -15.53
C PHE A 181 5.04 6.77 -14.88
N ASN A 182 5.64 7.92 -14.59
CA ASN A 182 6.97 7.99 -13.96
C ASN A 182 7.02 7.23 -12.63
N ALA A 183 5.95 7.28 -11.82
CA ALA A 183 5.87 6.52 -10.59
C ALA A 183 5.75 5.01 -10.84
N HIS A 184 4.98 4.60 -11.85
CA HIS A 184 4.88 3.19 -12.27
C HIS A 184 6.21 2.65 -12.78
N GLU A 185 6.87 3.41 -13.64
CA GLU A 185 8.18 3.04 -14.18
C GLU A 185 9.21 2.88 -13.07
N SER A 186 9.25 3.81 -12.11
CA SER A 186 10.16 3.74 -10.96
C SER A 186 9.95 2.46 -10.15
N LEU A 187 8.69 2.09 -9.88
CA LEU A 187 8.35 0.86 -9.15
C LEU A 187 8.74 -0.39 -9.93
N ALA A 188 8.48 -0.44 -11.24
CA ALA A 188 8.81 -1.57 -12.10
C ALA A 188 10.33 -1.80 -12.19
N ARG A 189 11.09 -0.73 -12.43
CA ARG A 189 12.56 -0.76 -12.50
C ARG A 189 13.18 -1.18 -11.16
N ALA A 190 12.70 -0.63 -10.06
CA ALA A 190 13.18 -1.01 -8.73
C ALA A 190 12.83 -2.47 -8.40
N ALA A 191 11.63 -2.94 -8.76
CA ALA A 191 11.23 -4.33 -8.55
C ALA A 191 12.13 -5.31 -9.31
N GLU A 192 12.45 -5.01 -10.57
CA GLU A 192 13.38 -5.81 -11.38
C GLU A 192 14.78 -5.83 -10.76
N ALA A 193 15.35 -4.67 -10.44
CA ALA A 193 16.69 -4.57 -9.88
C ALA A 193 16.85 -5.30 -8.54
N LEU A 194 15.79 -5.34 -7.76
CA LEU A 194 15.75 -5.97 -6.42
C LEU A 194 15.36 -7.45 -6.45
N GLY A 195 14.83 -7.96 -7.57
CA GLY A 195 14.29 -9.33 -7.63
C GLY A 195 13.03 -9.49 -6.75
N ILE A 196 12.20 -8.46 -6.69
CA ILE A 196 10.87 -8.48 -6.06
C ILE A 196 9.80 -8.17 -7.10
N CYS A 197 8.54 -8.00 -6.70
CA CYS A 197 7.46 -7.66 -7.64
C CYS A 197 6.77 -6.34 -7.28
N TYR A 198 6.26 -5.66 -8.32
CA TYR A 198 5.27 -4.60 -8.16
C TYR A 198 3.93 -5.04 -8.76
N ASN A 199 2.84 -4.40 -8.33
CA ASN A 199 1.49 -4.71 -8.76
C ASN A 199 0.91 -3.56 -9.59
N THR A 200 0.35 -3.87 -10.76
CA THR A 200 -0.21 -2.86 -11.69
C THR A 200 -1.40 -2.10 -11.12
N GLY A 201 -2.10 -2.67 -10.14
CA GLY A 201 -3.42 -2.19 -9.77
C GLY A 201 -4.46 -2.43 -10.88
N GLU A 202 -5.65 -1.87 -10.73
CA GLU A 202 -6.82 -2.13 -11.58
C GLU A 202 -6.87 -1.34 -12.91
N GLY A 203 -5.75 -0.78 -13.35
CA GLY A 203 -5.70 0.13 -14.51
C GLY A 203 -5.12 -0.45 -15.78
N GLY A 204 -4.87 -1.75 -15.86
CA GLY A 204 -4.09 -2.34 -16.95
C GLY A 204 -2.59 -2.09 -16.80
N LEU A 205 -1.82 -2.37 -17.83
CA LEU A 205 -0.37 -2.19 -17.89
C LEU A 205 -0.02 -1.34 -19.12
N HIS A 206 0.75 -0.26 -18.91
CA HIS A 206 1.25 0.55 -20.01
C HIS A 206 2.21 -0.27 -20.89
N GLU A 207 2.17 -0.07 -22.22
CA GLU A 207 2.95 -0.86 -23.18
C GLU A 207 4.46 -0.88 -22.89
N ASP A 208 5.04 0.23 -22.50
CA ASP A 208 6.48 0.34 -22.16
C ASP A 208 6.88 -0.49 -20.93
N LEU A 209 5.93 -0.92 -20.10
CA LEU A 209 6.21 -1.66 -18.87
C LEU A 209 6.08 -3.17 -19.04
N TYR A 210 5.65 -3.67 -20.18
CA TYR A 210 5.58 -5.12 -20.46
C TYR A 210 6.93 -5.81 -20.35
N ARG A 211 8.02 -5.10 -20.62
CA ARG A 211 9.39 -5.60 -20.46
C ARG A 211 9.73 -6.04 -19.04
N TYR A 212 9.05 -5.49 -18.04
CA TYR A 212 9.20 -5.85 -16.61
C TYR A 212 8.26 -6.95 -16.15
N GLY A 213 7.63 -7.68 -17.07
CA GLY A 213 6.58 -8.67 -16.77
C GLY A 213 6.99 -9.72 -15.75
N ARG A 214 8.26 -10.15 -15.73
CA ARG A 214 8.79 -11.11 -14.74
C ARG A 214 8.71 -10.62 -13.29
N ASN A 215 8.65 -9.30 -13.09
CA ASN A 215 8.57 -8.65 -11.79
C ASN A 215 7.24 -7.88 -11.62
N THR A 216 6.23 -8.25 -12.41
CA THR A 216 4.93 -7.60 -12.43
C THR A 216 3.83 -8.55 -11.99
N ILE A 217 2.96 -8.11 -11.08
CA ILE A 217 1.70 -8.77 -10.75
C ILE A 217 0.59 -8.01 -11.49
N THR A 218 -0.14 -8.69 -12.36
CA THR A 218 -1.27 -8.11 -13.09
C THR A 218 -2.56 -8.24 -12.28
N GLN A 219 -3.32 -7.15 -12.12
CA GLN A 219 -4.51 -7.16 -11.28
C GLN A 219 -5.80 -7.19 -12.12
N VAL A 220 -6.74 -8.01 -11.69
CA VAL A 220 -8.10 -8.15 -12.24
C VAL A 220 -9.10 -7.69 -11.19
N ALA A 221 -9.68 -6.51 -11.38
CA ALA A 221 -10.74 -5.97 -10.51
C ALA A 221 -12.11 -6.13 -11.16
N SER A 222 -13.17 -5.75 -10.46
CA SER A 222 -14.55 -5.88 -10.94
C SER A 222 -14.82 -5.12 -12.24
N GLY A 223 -14.15 -3.97 -12.47
CA GLY A 223 -14.28 -3.16 -13.69
C GLY A 223 -13.56 -3.76 -14.91
N ARG A 224 -12.68 -4.74 -14.75
CA ARG A 224 -11.93 -5.41 -15.84
C ARG A 224 -11.15 -4.45 -16.75
N PHE A 225 -10.76 -3.26 -16.28
CA PHE A 225 -10.07 -2.26 -17.09
C PHE A 225 -8.72 -2.76 -17.59
N GLY A 226 -8.51 -2.74 -18.91
CA GLY A 226 -7.27 -3.17 -19.55
C GLY A 226 -6.95 -4.66 -19.41
N VAL A 227 -7.93 -5.50 -19.07
CA VAL A 227 -7.74 -6.96 -18.94
C VAL A 227 -7.93 -7.63 -20.28
N HIS A 228 -6.87 -8.21 -20.82
CA HIS A 228 -6.83 -8.99 -22.05
C HIS A 228 -5.75 -10.08 -21.94
N GLU A 229 -5.67 -10.96 -22.93
CA GLU A 229 -4.79 -12.13 -22.89
C GLU A 229 -3.30 -11.74 -22.73
N ASP A 230 -2.78 -10.82 -23.54
CA ASP A 230 -1.37 -10.39 -23.44
C ASP A 230 -1.05 -9.78 -22.07
N TYR A 231 -1.99 -9.01 -21.49
CA TYR A 231 -1.85 -8.46 -20.16
C TYR A 231 -1.75 -9.57 -19.09
N LEU A 232 -2.60 -10.58 -19.16
CA LEU A 232 -2.56 -11.72 -18.24
C LEU A 232 -1.28 -12.53 -18.42
N MET A 233 -0.82 -12.69 -19.66
CA MET A 233 0.39 -13.43 -20.00
C MET A 233 1.68 -12.66 -19.65
N ALA A 234 1.66 -11.35 -19.57
CA ALA A 234 2.84 -10.54 -19.26
C ALA A 234 3.32 -10.71 -17.82
N GLY A 235 2.42 -10.73 -16.83
CA GLY A 235 2.78 -10.74 -15.42
C GLY A 235 3.36 -12.06 -14.91
N ALA A 236 4.08 -12.03 -13.79
CA ALA A 236 4.57 -13.21 -13.09
C ALA A 236 3.46 -13.91 -12.28
N ALA A 237 2.45 -13.16 -11.85
CA ALA A 237 1.26 -13.64 -11.14
C ALA A 237 0.05 -12.78 -11.50
N ILE A 238 -1.16 -13.32 -11.23
CA ILE A 238 -2.43 -12.60 -11.43
C ILE A 238 -3.07 -12.37 -10.06
N GLU A 239 -3.52 -11.15 -9.80
CA GLU A 239 -4.25 -10.82 -8.55
C GLU A 239 -5.72 -10.48 -8.85
N ILE A 240 -6.64 -11.23 -8.28
CA ILE A 240 -8.08 -10.90 -8.25
C ILE A 240 -8.30 -9.95 -7.09
N LYS A 241 -8.75 -8.72 -7.37
CA LYS A 241 -9.06 -7.73 -6.34
C LYS A 241 -10.53 -7.80 -5.95
N MET A 242 -10.82 -8.40 -4.78
CA MET A 242 -12.15 -8.40 -4.18
C MET A 242 -12.40 -7.13 -3.33
N GLY A 243 -11.33 -6.52 -2.80
CA GLY A 243 -11.41 -5.33 -1.98
C GLY A 243 -10.05 -4.75 -1.63
N GLN A 244 -10.06 -3.67 -0.84
CA GLN A 244 -8.86 -3.01 -0.33
C GLN A 244 -9.11 -2.41 1.06
N GLY A 245 -8.08 -2.37 1.90
CA GLY A 245 -8.19 -1.98 3.31
C GLY A 245 -8.64 -0.54 3.55
N ALA A 246 -8.33 0.38 2.63
CA ALA A 246 -8.72 1.79 2.76
C ALA A 246 -10.22 2.05 2.58
N LYS A 247 -10.93 1.16 1.91
CA LYS A 247 -12.36 1.34 1.60
C LYS A 247 -13.07 -0.01 1.41
N PRO A 248 -13.19 -0.83 2.45
CA PRO A 248 -13.93 -2.08 2.38
C PRO A 248 -15.37 -1.85 1.92
N GLY A 249 -15.87 -2.73 1.03
CA GLY A 249 -17.24 -2.65 0.51
C GLY A 249 -17.49 -1.50 -0.48
N ILE A 250 -16.46 -0.73 -0.83
CA ILE A 250 -16.52 0.34 -1.83
C ILE A 250 -15.62 -0.03 -3.01
N GLY A 251 -16.12 0.15 -4.22
CA GLY A 251 -15.36 -0.10 -5.44
C GLY A 251 -14.30 0.97 -5.74
N GLY A 252 -13.58 0.77 -6.84
CA GLY A 252 -12.64 1.74 -7.39
C GLY A 252 -13.36 2.87 -8.13
N HIS A 253 -12.85 4.08 -8.00
CA HIS A 253 -13.29 5.22 -8.80
C HIS A 253 -12.08 6.05 -9.22
N LEU A 254 -11.89 6.23 -10.51
CA LEU A 254 -10.95 7.17 -11.08
C LEU A 254 -11.74 8.20 -11.88
N PRO A 255 -11.72 9.50 -11.49
CA PRO A 255 -12.45 10.54 -12.17
C PRO A 255 -12.03 10.69 -13.65
N GLY A 256 -12.98 10.96 -14.54
CA GLY A 256 -12.76 11.13 -15.96
C GLY A 256 -11.69 12.17 -16.30
N ALA A 257 -11.52 13.20 -15.48
CA ALA A 257 -10.45 14.19 -15.63
C ALA A 257 -9.02 13.58 -15.56
N LYS A 258 -8.86 12.36 -15.05
CA LYS A 258 -7.60 11.60 -15.06
C LYS A 258 -7.54 10.55 -16.16
N ILE A 259 -8.64 10.32 -16.88
CA ILE A 259 -8.72 9.37 -17.99
C ILE A 259 -8.41 10.12 -19.30
N VAL A 260 -7.14 10.31 -19.56
CA VAL A 260 -6.64 11.05 -20.71
C VAL A 260 -5.48 10.32 -21.39
N GLY A 261 -5.36 10.43 -22.70
CA GLY A 261 -4.26 9.86 -23.47
C GLY A 261 -4.00 8.38 -23.18
N ASP A 262 -2.81 8.07 -22.74
CA ASP A 262 -2.37 6.69 -22.47
C ASP A 262 -3.17 5.99 -21.37
N VAL A 263 -3.70 6.73 -20.40
CA VAL A 263 -4.55 6.15 -19.37
C VAL A 263 -5.84 5.59 -19.97
N SER A 264 -6.46 6.33 -20.92
CA SER A 264 -7.64 5.87 -21.65
C SER A 264 -7.33 4.61 -22.47
N ARG A 265 -6.23 4.62 -23.22
CA ARG A 265 -5.79 3.47 -24.03
C ARG A 265 -5.51 2.25 -23.16
N THR A 266 -4.71 2.40 -22.12
CA THR A 266 -4.32 1.30 -21.20
C THR A 266 -5.53 0.69 -20.52
N ARG A 267 -6.52 1.51 -20.13
CA ARG A 267 -7.75 1.04 -19.47
C ARG A 267 -8.81 0.52 -20.42
N MET A 268 -8.66 0.77 -21.73
CA MET A 268 -9.63 0.43 -22.78
C MET A 268 -11.01 1.07 -22.56
N ILE A 269 -11.01 2.35 -22.14
CA ILE A 269 -12.24 3.14 -21.93
C ILE A 269 -12.10 4.53 -22.57
N PRO A 270 -13.19 5.17 -23.01
CA PRO A 270 -13.14 6.50 -23.62
C PRO A 270 -12.56 7.58 -22.70
N GLU A 271 -11.86 8.55 -23.29
CA GLU A 271 -11.37 9.73 -22.57
C GLU A 271 -12.50 10.51 -21.90
N GLY A 272 -12.22 11.08 -20.75
CA GLY A 272 -13.16 11.88 -19.98
C GLY A 272 -14.25 11.09 -19.26
N THR A 273 -14.31 9.77 -19.45
CA THR A 273 -15.31 8.90 -18.79
C THR A 273 -14.80 8.45 -17.42
N ASP A 274 -15.65 8.55 -16.40
CA ASP A 274 -15.33 8.02 -15.08
C ASP A 274 -15.12 6.50 -15.13
N ALA A 275 -13.97 6.03 -14.62
CA ALA A 275 -13.69 4.60 -14.46
C ALA A 275 -14.20 4.13 -13.11
N ILE A 276 -15.32 3.43 -13.11
CA ILE A 276 -15.97 2.90 -11.91
C ILE A 276 -15.81 1.38 -11.87
N SER A 277 -15.11 0.87 -10.85
CA SER A 277 -15.12 -0.55 -10.50
C SER A 277 -16.18 -0.77 -9.43
N PRO A 278 -17.28 -1.49 -9.70
CA PRO A 278 -18.28 -1.81 -8.68
C PRO A 278 -17.65 -2.54 -7.49
N ALA A 279 -18.24 -2.40 -6.29
CA ALA A 279 -17.76 -3.10 -5.10
C ALA A 279 -17.77 -4.63 -5.29
N PRO A 280 -18.88 -5.28 -5.68
CA PRO A 280 -18.89 -6.69 -6.04
C PRO A 280 -18.43 -6.91 -7.48
N HIS A 281 -17.77 -8.03 -7.74
CA HIS A 281 -17.68 -8.54 -9.09
C HIS A 281 -19.07 -9.05 -9.51
N HIS A 282 -19.52 -8.71 -10.71
CA HIS A 282 -20.86 -9.07 -11.18
C HIS A 282 -21.01 -10.58 -11.47
N ASP A 283 -19.89 -11.28 -11.52
CA ASP A 283 -19.76 -12.71 -11.77
C ASP A 283 -19.37 -13.51 -10.51
N ILE A 284 -19.30 -12.87 -9.32
CA ILE A 284 -18.88 -13.55 -8.08
C ILE A 284 -19.87 -13.22 -6.95
N TYR A 285 -20.70 -14.20 -6.59
CA TYR A 285 -21.65 -14.13 -5.49
C TYR A 285 -21.44 -15.23 -4.44
N SER A 286 -20.51 -16.15 -4.71
CA SER A 286 -20.19 -17.27 -3.84
C SER A 286 -18.71 -17.64 -3.93
N ILE A 287 -18.25 -18.53 -3.06
CA ILE A 287 -16.90 -19.11 -3.14
C ILE A 287 -16.73 -19.95 -4.42
N GLU A 288 -17.80 -20.60 -4.86
CA GLU A 288 -17.83 -21.39 -6.10
C GLU A 288 -17.64 -20.51 -7.32
N ASP A 289 -18.26 -19.33 -7.37
CA ASP A 289 -18.05 -18.36 -8.46
C ASP A 289 -16.61 -17.83 -8.46
N LEU A 290 -16.06 -17.52 -7.29
CA LEU A 290 -14.65 -17.15 -7.16
C LEU A 290 -13.73 -18.25 -7.68
N ARG A 291 -14.03 -19.52 -7.35
CA ARG A 291 -13.28 -20.66 -7.86
C ARG A 291 -13.34 -20.74 -9.38
N GLN A 292 -14.48 -20.47 -10.00
CA GLN A 292 -14.60 -20.43 -11.47
C GLN A 292 -13.68 -19.37 -12.08
N LEU A 293 -13.66 -18.15 -11.51
CA LEU A 293 -12.76 -17.13 -12.00
C LEU A 293 -11.28 -17.52 -11.81
N ILE A 294 -10.92 -18.10 -10.66
CA ILE A 294 -9.56 -18.60 -10.42
C ILE A 294 -9.18 -19.65 -11.48
N CYS A 295 -10.06 -20.62 -11.74
CA CYS A 295 -9.82 -21.65 -12.76
C CYS A 295 -9.66 -21.04 -14.15
N SER A 296 -10.55 -20.12 -14.55
CA SER A 296 -10.49 -19.45 -15.86
C SER A 296 -9.18 -18.68 -16.06
N LEU A 297 -8.69 -17.97 -15.02
CA LEU A 297 -7.41 -17.27 -15.09
C LEU A 297 -6.22 -18.22 -15.15
N LYS A 298 -6.27 -19.36 -14.44
CA LYS A 298 -5.27 -20.41 -14.54
C LYS A 298 -5.25 -21.05 -15.93
N GLU A 299 -6.41 -21.33 -16.50
CA GLU A 299 -6.52 -21.84 -17.88
C GLU A 299 -6.00 -20.86 -18.91
N ALA A 300 -6.40 -19.59 -18.82
CA ALA A 300 -5.91 -18.53 -19.71
C ALA A 300 -4.38 -18.40 -19.70
N THR A 301 -3.73 -18.71 -18.57
CA THR A 301 -2.27 -18.70 -18.43
C THR A 301 -1.64 -20.09 -18.48
N GLN A 302 -2.40 -21.10 -18.95
CA GLN A 302 -1.95 -22.49 -19.08
C GLN A 302 -1.35 -23.05 -17.79
N TYR A 303 -1.93 -22.67 -16.64
CA TYR A 303 -1.49 -23.06 -15.28
C TYR A 303 -0.02 -22.69 -14.97
N ARG A 304 0.55 -21.71 -15.67
CA ARG A 304 1.96 -21.30 -15.49
C ARG A 304 2.15 -20.20 -14.46
N LYS A 305 1.08 -19.62 -13.94
CA LYS A 305 1.13 -18.48 -13.01
C LYS A 305 0.31 -18.73 -11.76
N PRO A 306 0.81 -18.33 -10.58
CA PRO A 306 0.00 -18.36 -9.38
C PRO A 306 -1.10 -17.30 -9.44
N VAL A 307 -2.26 -17.61 -8.83
CA VAL A 307 -3.39 -16.69 -8.70
C VAL A 307 -3.50 -16.23 -7.26
N ILE A 308 -3.47 -14.91 -7.09
CA ILE A 308 -3.62 -14.20 -5.81
C ILE A 308 -5.07 -13.75 -5.68
N VAL A 309 -5.65 -13.85 -4.50
CA VAL A 309 -6.93 -13.21 -4.18
C VAL A 309 -6.70 -12.15 -3.10
N LYS A 310 -6.96 -10.88 -3.43
CA LYS A 310 -6.81 -9.76 -2.51
C LYS A 310 -8.15 -9.37 -1.89
N VAL A 311 -8.19 -9.33 -0.56
CA VAL A 311 -9.36 -8.99 0.25
C VAL A 311 -9.03 -7.89 1.27
N ALA A 312 -10.04 -7.09 1.62
CA ALA A 312 -9.94 -6.20 2.76
C ALA A 312 -10.03 -6.98 4.08
N ALA A 313 -9.28 -6.55 5.08
CA ALA A 313 -9.43 -7.05 6.44
C ALA A 313 -10.74 -6.53 7.05
N VAL A 314 -11.72 -7.40 7.17
CA VAL A 314 -13.06 -7.13 7.70
C VAL A 314 -13.46 -8.23 8.69
N HIS A 315 -14.63 -8.07 9.34
CA HIS A 315 -15.18 -9.14 10.19
C HIS A 315 -15.29 -10.47 9.40
N ASN A 316 -15.11 -11.58 10.10
CA ASN A 316 -15.08 -12.94 9.52
C ASN A 316 -13.96 -13.20 8.48
N ILE A 317 -12.93 -12.37 8.43
CA ILE A 317 -11.83 -12.52 7.47
C ILE A 317 -11.19 -13.93 7.51
N ALA A 318 -11.14 -14.55 8.67
CA ALA A 318 -10.60 -15.90 8.83
C ALA A 318 -11.42 -16.95 8.05
N ALA A 319 -12.76 -16.87 8.11
CA ALA A 319 -13.65 -17.76 7.34
C ALA A 319 -13.58 -17.45 5.82
N ILE A 320 -13.51 -16.16 5.46
CA ILE A 320 -13.34 -15.72 4.07
C ILE A 320 -12.05 -16.29 3.50
N ALA A 321 -10.94 -16.20 4.22
CA ALA A 321 -9.64 -16.74 3.79
C ALA A 321 -9.65 -18.27 3.63
N SER A 322 -10.32 -18.98 4.54
CA SER A 322 -10.54 -20.44 4.41
C SER A 322 -11.30 -20.78 3.13
N GLY A 323 -12.38 -20.04 2.84
CA GLY A 323 -13.12 -20.21 1.60
C GLY A 323 -12.27 -19.95 0.35
N ILE A 324 -11.47 -18.88 0.34
CA ILE A 324 -10.56 -18.54 -0.76
C ILE A 324 -9.52 -19.65 -0.98
N ALA A 325 -8.91 -20.16 0.09
CA ALA A 325 -7.95 -21.27 0.00
C ALA A 325 -8.59 -22.52 -0.62
N ARG A 326 -9.80 -22.88 -0.16
CA ARG A 326 -10.58 -24.01 -0.71
C ARG A 326 -11.07 -23.75 -2.13
N GLY A 327 -11.26 -22.47 -2.52
CA GLY A 327 -11.55 -22.03 -3.88
C GLY A 327 -10.38 -22.22 -4.86
N GLY A 328 -9.18 -22.55 -4.36
CA GLY A 328 -8.04 -22.90 -5.20
C GLY A 328 -7.09 -21.74 -5.52
N ALA A 329 -7.17 -20.62 -4.76
CA ALA A 329 -6.16 -19.58 -4.80
C ALA A 329 -4.80 -20.13 -4.35
N ASP A 330 -3.72 -19.62 -4.91
CA ASP A 330 -2.35 -19.96 -4.52
C ASP A 330 -1.82 -19.03 -3.44
N ILE A 331 -2.32 -17.78 -3.42
CA ILE A 331 -1.89 -16.73 -2.51
C ILE A 331 -3.13 -15.92 -2.07
N ILE A 332 -3.17 -15.52 -0.81
CA ILE A 332 -4.18 -14.59 -0.28
C ILE A 332 -3.48 -13.32 0.17
N ALA A 333 -3.88 -12.17 -0.38
CA ALA A 333 -3.41 -10.86 0.05
C ALA A 333 -4.47 -10.20 0.96
N ILE A 334 -4.09 -9.92 2.20
CA ILE A 334 -4.97 -9.30 3.20
C ILE A 334 -4.55 -7.85 3.34
N ASP A 335 -5.47 -6.91 3.08
CA ASP A 335 -5.22 -5.48 3.15
C ASP A 335 -5.94 -4.85 4.34
N GLY A 336 -5.18 -4.39 5.33
CA GLY A 336 -5.69 -3.91 6.63
C GLY A 336 -6.24 -2.49 6.61
N PHE A 337 -6.96 -2.14 7.67
CA PHE A 337 -7.65 -0.87 7.89
C PHE A 337 -6.83 0.39 7.57
N ARG A 338 -5.52 0.39 7.85
CA ARG A 338 -4.63 1.54 7.57
C ARG A 338 -4.05 1.55 6.16
N GLY A 339 -4.48 0.66 5.28
CA GLY A 339 -4.06 0.63 3.89
C GLY A 339 -4.32 1.96 3.18
N GLY A 340 -3.45 2.32 2.24
CA GLY A 340 -3.56 3.55 1.47
C GLY A 340 -4.45 3.41 0.24
N THR A 341 -4.95 4.56 -0.25
CA THR A 341 -5.73 4.65 -1.50
C THR A 341 -5.51 6.01 -2.17
N GLY A 342 -5.76 6.07 -3.48
CA GLY A 342 -5.77 7.33 -4.24
C GLY A 342 -7.00 8.19 -3.98
N ALA A 343 -8.14 7.58 -3.67
CA ALA A 343 -9.39 8.26 -3.32
C ALA A 343 -10.32 7.35 -2.51
N ALA A 344 -10.89 7.86 -1.43
CA ALA A 344 -11.93 7.19 -0.66
C ALA A 344 -12.84 8.21 0.04
N PRO A 345 -14.12 7.87 0.29
CA PRO A 345 -14.93 8.61 1.23
C PRO A 345 -14.26 8.61 2.60
N THR A 346 -14.04 9.79 3.19
CA THR A 346 -13.32 9.94 4.47
C THR A 346 -13.92 9.08 5.57
N ARG A 347 -15.25 9.03 5.68
CA ARG A 347 -15.93 8.25 6.71
C ARG A 347 -15.71 6.74 6.59
N ILE A 348 -15.62 6.21 5.37
CA ILE A 348 -15.31 4.79 5.14
C ILE A 348 -13.85 4.52 5.50
N ARG A 349 -12.90 5.31 4.97
CA ARG A 349 -11.47 5.16 5.25
C ARG A 349 -11.16 5.15 6.74
N ASP A 350 -11.87 5.97 7.51
CA ASP A 350 -11.54 6.21 8.91
C ASP A 350 -12.35 5.35 9.90
N ASN A 351 -13.34 4.57 9.44
CA ASN A 351 -14.23 3.86 10.36
C ASN A 351 -14.55 2.41 9.95
N VAL A 352 -14.11 1.94 8.78
CA VAL A 352 -14.49 0.60 8.28
C VAL A 352 -13.25 -0.26 8.05
N GLY A 353 -13.26 -1.47 8.59
CA GLY A 353 -12.17 -2.43 8.50
C GLY A 353 -11.54 -2.74 9.86
N ILE A 354 -10.60 -3.68 9.88
CA ILE A 354 -9.84 -4.07 11.07
C ILE A 354 -8.33 -3.98 10.81
N PRO A 355 -7.51 -3.79 11.86
CA PRO A 355 -6.06 -3.76 11.75
C PRO A 355 -5.50 -5.06 11.15
N ILE A 356 -4.48 -4.91 10.31
CA ILE A 356 -3.86 -6.05 9.62
C ILE A 356 -3.28 -7.07 10.58
N GLU A 357 -2.73 -6.63 11.70
CA GLU A 357 -2.07 -7.47 12.69
C GLU A 357 -3.04 -8.50 13.27
N LEU A 358 -4.24 -8.05 13.64
CA LEU A 358 -5.31 -8.92 14.16
C LEU A 358 -5.88 -9.82 13.06
N ALA A 359 -6.08 -9.26 11.86
CA ALA A 359 -6.61 -10.01 10.73
C ALA A 359 -5.67 -11.13 10.28
N LEU A 360 -4.38 -10.84 10.16
CA LEU A 360 -3.35 -11.78 9.78
C LEU A 360 -3.25 -12.93 10.78
N ALA A 361 -3.18 -12.61 12.08
CA ALA A 361 -3.11 -13.60 13.14
C ALA A 361 -4.32 -14.54 13.13
N ALA A 362 -5.54 -14.00 12.98
CA ALA A 362 -6.76 -14.77 12.92
C ALA A 362 -6.82 -15.69 11.68
N VAL A 363 -6.37 -15.19 10.52
CA VAL A 363 -6.33 -15.97 9.27
C VAL A 363 -5.31 -17.09 9.36
N ASP A 364 -4.07 -16.81 9.76
CA ASP A 364 -3.03 -17.83 9.90
C ASP A 364 -3.45 -18.94 10.87
N GLN A 365 -4.04 -18.55 12.02
CA GLN A 365 -4.53 -19.49 13.01
C GLN A 365 -5.63 -20.40 12.41
N ARG A 366 -6.62 -19.81 11.75
CA ARG A 366 -7.72 -20.56 11.14
C ARG A 366 -7.24 -21.55 10.09
N LEU A 367 -6.34 -21.14 9.20
CA LEU A 367 -5.80 -22.00 8.16
C LEU A 367 -4.96 -23.16 8.74
N ARG A 368 -4.29 -22.95 9.89
CA ARG A 368 -3.57 -23.98 10.64
C ARG A 368 -4.53 -24.98 11.30
N GLU A 369 -5.56 -24.50 11.97
CA GLU A 369 -6.60 -25.32 12.61
C GLU A 369 -7.30 -26.24 11.60
N GLU A 370 -7.52 -25.74 10.37
CA GLU A 370 -8.10 -26.51 9.28
C GLU A 370 -7.10 -27.40 8.54
N GLY A 371 -5.80 -27.34 8.86
CA GLY A 371 -4.74 -28.11 8.20
C GLY A 371 -4.46 -27.69 6.75
N ILE A 372 -4.89 -26.50 6.33
CA ILE A 372 -4.74 -26.01 4.94
C ILE A 372 -3.75 -24.83 4.80
N ARG A 373 -3.04 -24.46 5.87
CA ARG A 373 -2.12 -23.32 5.84
C ARG A 373 -1.05 -23.41 4.73
N ASN A 374 -0.59 -24.60 4.41
CA ASN A 374 0.39 -24.84 3.36
C ASN A 374 -0.20 -24.87 1.94
N GLN A 375 -1.51 -24.80 1.79
CA GLN A 375 -2.17 -24.73 0.48
C GLN A 375 -2.19 -23.31 -0.10
N VAL A 376 -1.88 -22.29 0.70
CA VAL A 376 -1.79 -20.89 0.28
C VAL A 376 -0.65 -20.19 0.97
N SER A 377 -0.08 -19.17 0.29
CA SER A 377 0.77 -18.17 0.93
C SER A 377 -0.06 -16.94 1.33
N LEU A 378 0.39 -16.21 2.35
CA LEU A 378 -0.27 -15.02 2.86
C LEU A 378 0.59 -13.78 2.61
N ILE A 379 0.02 -12.75 2.00
CA ILE A 379 0.63 -11.42 1.89
C ILE A 379 -0.13 -10.47 2.81
N ALA A 380 0.59 -9.79 3.71
CA ALA A 380 0.02 -8.77 4.59
C ALA A 380 0.25 -7.38 4.00
N GLY A 381 -0.81 -6.55 3.95
CA GLY A 381 -0.75 -5.13 3.55
C GLY A 381 -1.51 -4.25 4.51
N GLY A 382 -1.22 -2.95 4.50
CA GLY A 382 -1.91 -1.98 5.36
C GLY A 382 -1.01 -1.37 6.43
N SER A 383 -0.24 -0.35 6.05
CA SER A 383 0.69 0.40 6.91
C SER A 383 1.86 -0.40 7.45
N ILE A 384 2.54 -1.12 6.59
CA ILE A 384 3.89 -1.62 6.86
C ILE A 384 4.86 -0.45 6.68
N ARG A 385 5.61 -0.07 7.72
CA ARG A 385 6.36 1.19 7.81
C ARG A 385 7.87 0.99 7.87
N SER A 386 8.31 -0.22 8.29
CA SER A 386 9.72 -0.52 8.51
C SER A 386 10.02 -2.02 8.29
N SER A 387 11.28 -2.34 8.21
CA SER A 387 11.81 -3.70 8.22
C SER A 387 11.34 -4.51 9.44
N ALA A 388 11.26 -3.89 10.61
CA ALA A 388 10.76 -4.54 11.83
C ALA A 388 9.28 -4.93 11.72
N ASP A 389 8.43 -4.09 11.10
CA ASP A 389 7.03 -4.45 10.84
C ASP A 389 6.95 -5.67 9.92
N VAL A 390 7.84 -5.79 8.91
CA VAL A 390 7.92 -6.96 8.02
C VAL A 390 8.27 -8.22 8.81
N VAL A 391 9.31 -8.18 9.64
CA VAL A 391 9.74 -9.34 10.46
C VAL A 391 8.62 -9.77 11.42
N LYS A 392 7.95 -8.82 12.08
CA LYS A 392 6.80 -9.09 12.94
C LYS A 392 5.62 -9.69 12.17
N ALA A 393 5.35 -9.21 10.96
CA ALA A 393 4.29 -9.77 10.11
C ALA A 393 4.60 -11.21 9.71
N VAL A 394 5.86 -11.53 9.37
CA VAL A 394 6.28 -12.90 9.06
C VAL A 394 6.11 -13.79 10.31
N ALA A 395 6.53 -13.33 11.49
CA ALA A 395 6.35 -14.06 12.73
C ALA A 395 4.87 -14.30 13.07
N LEU A 396 3.96 -13.37 12.73
CA LEU A 396 2.51 -13.54 12.88
C LEU A 396 1.88 -14.48 11.84
N GLY A 397 2.58 -14.79 10.74
CA GLY A 397 2.12 -15.75 9.74
C GLY A 397 2.12 -15.27 8.30
N ALA A 398 2.59 -14.06 7.97
CA ALA A 398 2.75 -13.65 6.58
C ALA A 398 3.92 -14.41 5.92
N ASP A 399 3.79 -14.68 4.62
CA ASP A 399 4.91 -15.13 3.78
C ASP A 399 5.64 -13.90 3.18
N ALA A 400 4.93 -12.79 2.95
CA ALA A 400 5.47 -11.52 2.48
C ALA A 400 4.57 -10.34 2.85
N CYS A 401 5.04 -9.12 2.62
CA CYS A 401 4.34 -7.88 2.89
C CYS A 401 4.20 -6.99 1.65
N TYR A 402 3.02 -6.43 1.43
CA TYR A 402 2.80 -5.34 0.50
C TYR A 402 3.13 -3.99 1.13
N ILE A 403 3.95 -3.20 0.47
CA ILE A 403 4.20 -1.80 0.82
C ILE A 403 3.69 -0.87 -0.28
N GLY A 404 2.94 0.15 0.08
CA GLY A 404 2.45 1.19 -0.84
C GLY A 404 2.91 2.56 -0.38
N THR A 405 2.39 3.03 0.76
CA THR A 405 2.71 4.35 1.30
C THR A 405 4.20 4.54 1.55
N ALA A 406 4.91 3.54 2.09
CA ALA A 406 6.35 3.61 2.31
C ALA A 406 7.13 3.81 0.99
N ALA A 407 6.74 3.09 -0.08
CA ALA A 407 7.34 3.27 -1.39
C ALA A 407 7.08 4.67 -1.96
N LEU A 408 5.85 5.21 -1.81
CA LEU A 408 5.54 6.57 -2.25
C LEU A 408 6.34 7.63 -1.46
N ILE A 409 6.53 7.43 -0.16
CA ILE A 409 7.37 8.32 0.68
C ILE A 409 8.82 8.30 0.19
N ALA A 410 9.37 7.14 -0.13
CA ALA A 410 10.72 7.02 -0.69
C ALA A 410 10.87 7.82 -1.99
N MET A 411 9.84 7.84 -2.85
CA MET A 411 9.80 8.65 -4.06
C MET A 411 9.56 10.16 -3.81
N GLY A 412 9.40 10.61 -2.56
CA GLY A 412 9.21 12.01 -2.20
C GLY A 412 7.78 12.43 -1.84
N CYS A 413 6.86 11.51 -1.53
CA CYS A 413 5.53 11.87 -1.05
C CYS A 413 5.57 12.46 0.36
N HIS A 414 4.91 13.60 0.55
CA HIS A 414 4.80 14.31 1.85
C HIS A 414 3.45 14.11 2.55
N LEU A 415 2.70 13.08 2.20
CA LEU A 415 1.44 12.69 2.86
C LEU A 415 0.38 13.80 2.98
N CYS A 416 0.30 14.71 2.02
CA CYS A 416 -0.71 15.78 2.01
C CYS A 416 -2.16 15.27 1.83
N ARG A 417 -2.37 13.98 1.59
CA ARG A 417 -3.68 13.29 1.50
C ARG A 417 -4.68 13.91 0.52
N THR A 418 -4.20 14.51 -0.59
CA THR A 418 -5.03 15.14 -1.62
C THR A 418 -4.84 14.51 -3.01
N CYS A 419 -4.46 13.22 -3.07
CA CYS A 419 -4.23 12.49 -4.31
C CYS A 419 -5.45 12.46 -5.22
N GLN A 420 -6.67 12.46 -4.67
CA GLN A 420 -7.94 12.49 -5.40
C GLN A 420 -8.10 13.75 -6.27
N SER A 421 -7.43 14.85 -5.93
CA SER A 421 -7.51 16.11 -6.68
C SER A 421 -6.78 16.08 -8.03
N GLY A 422 -5.88 15.12 -8.24
CA GLY A 422 -5.00 15.09 -9.41
C GLY A 422 -3.96 16.21 -9.48
N ARG A 423 -3.77 16.98 -8.39
CA ARG A 423 -2.83 18.12 -8.30
C ARG A 423 -1.62 17.81 -7.43
N CYS A 424 -1.12 16.56 -7.53
CA CYS A 424 0.06 16.17 -6.76
C CYS A 424 1.27 17.04 -7.12
N ALA A 425 1.75 17.82 -6.17
CA ALA A 425 2.88 18.74 -6.37
C ALA A 425 4.20 17.99 -6.66
N TRP A 426 4.30 16.72 -6.27
CA TRP A 426 5.49 15.88 -6.37
C TRP A 426 5.50 14.98 -7.62
N GLY A 427 4.49 15.09 -8.50
CA GLY A 427 4.43 14.33 -9.75
C GLY A 427 3.97 12.87 -9.60
N ILE A 428 3.64 12.42 -8.39
CA ILE A 428 3.31 11.00 -8.12
C ILE A 428 1.85 10.67 -8.51
N ALA A 429 0.87 11.39 -7.95
CA ALA A 429 -0.55 11.08 -8.10
C ALA A 429 -1.26 12.10 -8.99
N THR A 430 -0.78 12.27 -10.21
CA THR A 430 -1.27 13.24 -11.19
C THR A 430 -1.09 12.71 -12.61
N GLN A 431 -1.92 13.21 -13.55
CA GLN A 431 -1.76 12.97 -14.99
C GLN A 431 -1.48 14.28 -15.76
N ARG A 432 -1.27 15.39 -15.05
CA ARG A 432 -0.93 16.67 -15.65
C ARG A 432 0.53 16.67 -16.08
N PRO A 433 0.85 16.87 -17.38
CA PRO A 433 2.22 16.75 -17.89
C PRO A 433 3.22 17.65 -17.16
N GLU A 434 2.79 18.88 -16.82
CA GLU A 434 3.61 19.86 -16.08
C GLU A 434 3.94 19.44 -14.64
N LEU A 435 3.13 18.54 -14.07
CA LEU A 435 3.37 17.99 -12.74
C LEU A 435 4.08 16.63 -12.82
N VAL A 436 3.73 15.76 -13.77
CA VAL A 436 4.36 14.44 -13.95
C VAL A 436 5.87 14.56 -14.10
N LYS A 437 6.35 15.51 -14.91
CA LYS A 437 7.78 15.77 -15.13
C LYS A 437 8.58 16.17 -13.86
N ARG A 438 7.89 16.43 -12.75
CA ARG A 438 8.54 16.75 -11.46
C ARG A 438 9.04 15.52 -10.73
N LEU A 439 8.59 14.35 -11.10
CA LEU A 439 9.09 13.07 -10.61
C LEU A 439 10.07 12.50 -11.62
N ASP A 440 11.34 12.48 -11.27
CA ASP A 440 12.39 11.88 -12.07
C ASP A 440 12.39 10.35 -11.81
N PRO A 441 12.17 9.50 -12.85
CA PRO A 441 12.17 8.05 -12.68
C PRO A 441 13.51 7.49 -12.26
N ASP A 442 14.64 8.06 -12.68
CA ASP A 442 15.98 7.56 -12.33
C ASP A 442 16.23 7.77 -10.84
N GLU A 443 16.06 9.01 -10.35
CA GLU A 443 16.21 9.33 -8.94
C GLU A 443 15.23 8.53 -8.05
N SER A 444 13.99 8.41 -8.49
CA SER A 444 12.95 7.70 -7.74
C SER A 444 13.22 6.19 -7.68
N THR A 445 13.74 5.61 -8.75
CA THR A 445 14.17 4.20 -8.79
C THR A 445 15.31 3.95 -7.81
N GLU A 446 16.34 4.81 -7.82
CA GLU A 446 17.47 4.70 -6.91
C GLU A 446 17.03 4.79 -5.44
N ARG A 447 16.16 5.72 -5.11
CA ARG A 447 15.61 5.85 -3.75
C ARG A 447 14.83 4.62 -3.29
N LEU A 448 14.06 4.00 -4.17
CA LEU A 448 13.35 2.75 -3.87
C LEU A 448 14.32 1.59 -3.66
N ILE A 449 15.36 1.47 -4.50
CA ILE A 449 16.40 0.45 -4.35
C ILE A 449 17.14 0.64 -3.02
N ASN A 450 17.52 1.87 -2.70
CA ASN A 450 18.21 2.19 -1.44
C ASN A 450 17.36 1.84 -0.21
N LEU A 451 16.07 2.19 -0.21
CA LEU A 451 15.15 1.85 0.87
C LEU A 451 15.05 0.33 1.07
N MET A 452 14.85 -0.42 -0.01
CA MET A 452 14.69 -1.88 0.07
C MET A 452 16.00 -2.58 0.42
N THR A 453 17.13 -2.07 -0.04
CA THR A 453 18.46 -2.59 0.34
C THR A 453 18.70 -2.40 1.83
N ALA A 454 18.39 -1.21 2.36
CA ALA A 454 18.49 -0.94 3.79
C ALA A 454 17.57 -1.88 4.59
N TRP A 455 16.30 -2.04 4.19
CA TRP A 455 15.39 -2.95 4.86
C TRP A 455 15.85 -4.41 4.80
N LYS A 456 16.43 -4.84 3.68
CA LYS A 456 17.00 -6.21 3.58
C LYS A 456 18.12 -6.42 4.59
N HIS A 457 19.04 -5.47 4.73
CA HIS A 457 20.12 -5.54 5.72
C HIS A 457 19.56 -5.55 7.15
N GLU A 458 18.63 -4.65 7.47
CA GLU A 458 17.99 -4.60 8.78
C GLU A 458 17.20 -5.90 9.11
N ILE A 459 16.53 -6.51 8.11
CA ILE A 459 15.89 -7.83 8.30
C ILE A 459 16.93 -8.89 8.67
N MET A 460 18.08 -8.91 7.99
CA MET A 460 19.15 -9.86 8.32
C MET A 460 19.74 -9.60 9.72
N GLU A 461 19.95 -8.34 10.10
CA GLU A 461 20.42 -7.97 11.45
C GLU A 461 19.41 -8.38 12.53
N ILE A 462 18.13 -8.11 12.32
CA ILE A 462 17.07 -8.51 13.27
C ILE A 462 17.04 -10.03 13.40
N MET A 463 17.03 -10.77 12.28
CA MET A 463 17.09 -12.24 12.28
C MET A 463 18.33 -12.78 12.98
N GLY A 464 19.48 -12.18 12.73
CA GLY A 464 20.75 -12.54 13.38
C GLY A 464 20.66 -12.34 14.89
N GLY A 465 20.12 -11.19 15.34
CA GLY A 465 19.87 -10.91 16.76
C GLY A 465 18.85 -11.86 17.41
N MET A 466 17.97 -12.48 16.61
CA MET A 466 17.03 -13.51 17.03
C MET A 466 17.61 -14.94 16.99
N GLY A 467 18.80 -15.13 16.42
CA GLY A 467 19.39 -16.45 16.21
C GLY A 467 18.71 -17.27 15.10
N ILE A 468 18.20 -16.60 14.07
CA ILE A 468 17.47 -17.20 12.94
C ILE A 468 18.19 -16.84 11.63
N ASN A 469 18.55 -17.82 10.81
CA ASN A 469 19.26 -17.62 9.55
C ASN A 469 18.39 -17.70 8.29
N SER A 470 17.10 -17.99 8.43
CA SER A 470 16.16 -18.03 7.32
C SER A 470 14.84 -17.39 7.70
N ILE A 471 14.37 -16.45 6.87
CA ILE A 471 13.10 -15.75 7.11
C ILE A 471 11.90 -16.72 7.07
N GLU A 472 11.96 -17.77 6.28
CA GLU A 472 10.89 -18.79 6.25
C GLU A 472 10.79 -19.59 7.55
N ALA A 473 11.87 -19.73 8.31
CA ALA A 473 11.86 -20.37 9.63
C ALA A 473 11.11 -19.54 10.68
N LEU A 474 11.00 -18.24 10.45
CA LEU A 474 10.24 -17.32 11.31
C LEU A 474 8.74 -17.35 11.01
N ARG A 475 8.33 -17.79 9.84
CA ARG A 475 6.94 -17.73 9.37
C ARG A 475 5.95 -18.38 10.36
N GLY A 476 5.09 -17.54 10.97
CA GLY A 476 4.10 -17.97 11.96
C GLY A 476 4.70 -18.53 13.24
N ASN A 477 5.96 -18.28 13.50
CA ASN A 477 6.62 -18.63 14.76
C ASN A 477 6.36 -17.53 15.81
N ARG A 478 5.15 -17.53 16.37
CA ARG A 478 4.70 -16.53 17.34
C ARG A 478 5.42 -16.65 18.68
N LEU A 479 6.13 -17.76 18.94
CA LEU A 479 7.00 -17.90 20.11
C LEU A 479 8.14 -16.89 20.11
N MET A 480 8.49 -16.37 18.93
CA MET A 480 9.49 -15.32 18.77
C MET A 480 8.94 -13.91 18.98
N LEU A 481 7.66 -13.80 19.37
CA LEU A 481 7.00 -12.52 19.68
C LEU A 481 6.57 -12.45 21.14
N ARG A 482 6.59 -11.24 21.69
CA ARG A 482 5.99 -10.83 22.94
C ARG A 482 5.19 -9.55 22.72
N ALA A 483 4.27 -9.25 23.63
CA ALA A 483 3.47 -8.03 23.53
C ALA A 483 3.45 -7.26 24.85
N VAL A 484 3.27 -5.93 24.74
CA VAL A 484 3.12 -5.00 25.86
C VAL A 484 1.88 -4.14 25.68
N GLY A 485 1.18 -3.86 26.79
CA GLY A 485 0.05 -2.94 26.80
C GLY A 485 -1.16 -3.39 25.96
N LEU A 486 -1.36 -4.71 25.86
CA LEU A 486 -2.52 -5.33 25.22
C LEU A 486 -3.37 -6.06 26.25
N THR A 487 -4.66 -6.18 25.97
CA THR A 487 -5.60 -6.97 26.76
C THR A 487 -5.38 -8.47 26.54
N GLU A 488 -5.81 -9.31 27.48
CA GLU A 488 -5.76 -10.78 27.35
C GLU A 488 -6.47 -11.27 26.07
N LYS A 489 -7.56 -10.62 25.68
CA LYS A 489 -8.26 -10.98 24.46
C LYS A 489 -7.44 -10.69 23.20
N GLU A 490 -6.73 -9.57 23.15
CA GLU A 490 -5.84 -9.21 22.03
C GLU A 490 -4.63 -10.14 21.98
N LEU A 491 -4.02 -10.46 23.14
CA LEU A 491 -2.95 -11.45 23.24
C LEU A 491 -3.39 -12.81 22.70
N SER A 492 -4.59 -13.26 23.09
CA SER A 492 -5.18 -14.52 22.62
C SER A 492 -5.43 -14.52 21.10
N ILE A 493 -5.93 -13.43 20.52
CA ILE A 493 -6.17 -13.32 19.08
C ILE A 493 -4.83 -13.32 18.32
N LEU A 494 -3.85 -12.56 18.79
CA LEU A 494 -2.51 -12.51 18.21
C LEU A 494 -1.75 -13.82 18.42
N GLY A 495 -2.12 -14.60 19.44
CA GLY A 495 -1.44 -15.85 19.81
C GLY A 495 -0.02 -15.61 20.33
N VAL A 496 0.19 -14.51 21.07
CA VAL A 496 1.47 -14.11 21.66
C VAL A 496 1.37 -13.99 23.16
N ALA A 497 2.47 -14.25 23.86
CA ALA A 497 2.56 -14.09 25.31
C ALA A 497 2.86 -12.62 25.68
N HIS A 498 2.57 -12.25 26.93
CA HIS A 498 2.97 -10.96 27.47
C HIS A 498 4.50 -10.89 27.63
N ALA A 499 5.08 -9.69 27.46
CA ALA A 499 6.54 -9.51 27.52
C ALA A 499 7.16 -9.81 28.90
N GLY A 500 6.36 -9.91 29.95
CA GLY A 500 6.82 -10.30 31.29
C GLY A 500 6.83 -11.82 31.53
N GLU A 501 6.37 -12.62 30.57
CA GLU A 501 6.41 -14.09 30.59
C GLU A 501 7.61 -14.58 29.77
#